data_c3114c79eaed61c94f899305870d8246
#
_entry.id   c3114c79eaed61c94f899305870d8246
#
_cell.length_a   1.000
_cell.length_b   1.000
_cell.length_c   1.000
_cell.angle_alpha   90.00
_cell.angle_beta   90.00
_cell.angle_gamma   90.00
#
_symmetry.space_group_name_H-M   'P 1'
#
loop_
_entity.id
_entity.type
_entity.pdbx_description
1 polymer ?
#
loop_
_entity_poly.entity_id
_entity_poly.type
_entity_poly.pdbx_seq_one_letter_code
_entity_poly.pdbx_strand_id
1 'polypeptide(L)'
;SSAASDVYKRQILRTGEGAGVSGVFLTKTCVDITNPKVIRSTMGSIYRMPFLYVEDVVSLEKKLKEKGIRSFAAHLKGENSYDHESYKGGTAFFIGNEGKGLTDQAADAADCLIRIPMCGKVESLNAAMASGILMYEAARQRRE
;
A
#
# COMPACT_ATOMS: atom_id res chain seq x y z
N SER A 1 -1.61 -15.96 10.87
CA SER A 1 -0.66 -16.99 10.45
C SER A 1 0.08 -16.55 9.19
N SER A 2 1.19 -17.21 8.89
CA SER A 2 1.96 -16.90 7.69
C SER A 2 1.14 -17.14 6.41
N ALA A 3 0.25 -18.14 6.39
CA ALA A 3 -0.59 -18.43 5.24
C ALA A 3 -1.57 -17.30 4.94
N ALA A 4 -2.20 -16.74 5.96
CA ALA A 4 -3.11 -15.61 5.79
C ALA A 4 -2.34 -14.39 5.26
N SER A 5 -1.15 -14.14 5.79
CA SER A 5 -0.30 -13.04 5.34
C SER A 5 0.10 -13.21 3.88
N ASP A 6 0.41 -14.44 3.45
CA ASP A 6 0.72 -14.74 2.06
C ASP A 6 -0.45 -14.39 1.12
N VAL A 7 -1.66 -14.77 1.52
CA VAL A 7 -2.87 -14.47 0.73
C VAL A 7 -3.01 -12.96 0.52
N TYR A 8 -2.84 -12.17 1.57
CA TYR A 8 -2.96 -10.71 1.46
C TYR A 8 -1.90 -10.10 0.56
N LYS A 9 -0.66 -10.57 0.63
CA LYS A 9 0.40 -10.05 -0.24
C LYS A 9 0.10 -10.34 -1.70
N ARG A 10 -0.38 -11.53 -1.99
CA ARG A 10 -0.77 -11.89 -3.36
C ARG A 10 -1.91 -11.03 -3.87
N GLN A 11 -2.91 -10.77 -3.02
CA GLN A 11 -4.03 -9.92 -3.37
C GLN A 11 -3.58 -8.50 -3.69
N ILE A 12 -2.67 -7.94 -2.91
CA ILE A 12 -2.14 -6.59 -3.13
C ILE A 12 -1.41 -6.51 -4.46
N LEU A 13 -0.56 -7.49 -4.76
CA LEU A 13 0.18 -7.50 -6.03
C LEU A 13 -0.76 -7.59 -7.24
N ARG A 14 -1.75 -8.47 -7.15
CA ARG A 14 -2.73 -8.65 -8.22
C ARG A 14 -3.58 -7.40 -8.43
N THR A 15 -4.06 -6.83 -7.35
CA THR A 15 -4.87 -5.61 -7.39
C THR A 15 -4.06 -4.44 -7.93
N GLY A 16 -2.81 -4.31 -7.50
CA GLY A 16 -1.91 -3.28 -7.99
C GLY A 16 -1.68 -3.36 -9.49
N GLU A 17 -1.50 -4.56 -10.01
CA GLU A 17 -1.38 -4.76 -11.44
C GLU A 17 -2.65 -4.30 -12.17
N GLY A 18 -3.82 -4.70 -11.66
CA GLY A 18 -5.10 -4.30 -12.23
C GLY A 18 -5.34 -2.80 -12.21
N ALA A 19 -4.87 -2.13 -11.17
CA ALA A 19 -5.04 -0.69 -11.02
C ALA A 19 -3.98 0.13 -11.77
N GLY A 20 -2.96 -0.52 -12.34
CA GLY A 20 -1.90 0.17 -13.06
C GLY A 20 -0.81 0.76 -12.17
N VAL A 21 -0.61 0.21 -10.99
CA VAL A 21 0.44 0.63 -10.06
C VAL A 21 1.81 0.29 -10.66
N SER A 22 2.78 1.18 -10.53
CA SER A 22 4.13 1.00 -11.11
C SER A 22 5.00 0.00 -10.35
N GLY A 23 4.75 -0.18 -9.06
CA GLY A 23 5.53 -1.12 -8.25
C GLY A 23 5.06 -1.16 -6.81
N VAL A 24 5.54 -2.14 -6.08
CA VAL A 24 5.19 -2.36 -4.68
C VAL A 24 6.47 -2.49 -3.85
N PHE A 25 6.51 -1.82 -2.72
CA PHE A 25 7.59 -1.97 -1.75
C PHE A 25 7.08 -2.78 -0.56
N LEU A 26 7.90 -3.71 -0.12
CA LEU A 26 7.57 -4.59 1.00
C LEU A 26 8.62 -4.41 2.09
N THR A 27 8.17 -4.37 3.35
CA THR A 27 9.11 -4.30 4.48
C THR A 27 9.56 -5.71 4.87
N LYS A 28 10.60 -5.78 5.70
CA LYS A 28 11.11 -7.08 6.19
C LYS A 28 10.09 -7.90 6.96
N THR A 29 9.07 -7.26 7.51
CA THR A 29 8.01 -7.96 8.23
C THR A 29 7.03 -8.65 7.30
N CYS A 30 7.14 -8.39 6.00
CA CYS A 30 6.31 -9.05 5.00
C CYS A 30 6.86 -10.44 4.69
N VAL A 31 5.95 -11.32 4.26
CA VAL A 31 6.34 -12.66 3.80
C VAL A 31 7.25 -12.54 2.60
N ASP A 32 8.25 -13.42 2.53
CA ASP A 32 9.16 -13.49 1.39
C ASP A 32 8.42 -14.02 0.17
N ILE A 33 8.06 -13.13 -0.74
CA ILE A 33 7.32 -13.48 -1.94
C ILE A 33 8.21 -14.12 -3.02
N THR A 34 9.53 -14.21 -2.79
CA THR A 34 10.41 -14.97 -3.68
C THR A 34 10.42 -16.45 -3.36
N ASN A 35 9.79 -16.87 -2.26
CA ASN A 35 9.65 -18.29 -1.94
C ASN A 35 8.93 -19.00 -3.10
N PRO A 36 9.44 -20.14 -3.59
CA PRO A 36 8.85 -20.82 -4.76
C PRO A 36 7.35 -21.10 -4.65
N LYS A 37 6.88 -21.37 -3.42
CA LYS A 37 5.47 -21.64 -3.18
C LYS A 37 4.61 -20.41 -3.41
N VAL A 38 5.07 -19.26 -2.95
CA VAL A 38 4.38 -17.98 -3.14
C VAL A 38 4.40 -17.58 -4.61
N ILE A 39 5.55 -17.73 -5.27
CA ILE A 39 5.69 -17.41 -6.69
C ILE A 39 4.69 -18.22 -7.52
N ARG A 40 4.57 -19.52 -7.28
CA ARG A 40 3.63 -20.36 -8.03
C ARG A 40 2.18 -19.92 -7.85
N SER A 41 1.81 -19.50 -6.64
CA SER A 41 0.44 -19.10 -6.36
C SER A 41 0.07 -17.71 -6.88
N THR A 42 1.08 -16.88 -7.18
CA THR A 42 0.88 -15.53 -7.73
C THR A 42 1.41 -15.42 -9.16
N MET A 43 1.56 -16.55 -9.83
CA MET A 43 2.13 -16.59 -11.16
C MET A 43 1.43 -15.62 -12.12
N GLY A 44 2.22 -14.89 -12.88
CA GLY A 44 1.73 -13.84 -13.76
C GLY A 44 1.85 -12.48 -13.11
N SER A 45 1.19 -12.25 -11.97
CA SER A 45 1.25 -10.96 -11.29
C SER A 45 2.64 -10.64 -10.78
N ILE A 46 3.32 -11.61 -10.18
CA ILE A 46 4.64 -11.37 -9.62
C ILE A 46 5.69 -11.01 -10.69
N TYR A 47 5.54 -11.52 -11.90
CA TYR A 47 6.44 -11.20 -13.00
C TYR A 47 6.11 -9.89 -13.70
N ARG A 48 4.86 -9.42 -13.60
CA ARG A 48 4.40 -8.18 -14.23
C ARG A 48 4.40 -6.99 -13.26
N MET A 49 4.34 -7.26 -11.96
CA MET A 49 4.34 -6.21 -10.93
C MET A 49 5.72 -6.15 -10.28
N PRO A 50 6.53 -5.11 -10.58
CA PRO A 50 7.82 -4.95 -9.91
C PRO A 50 7.64 -4.78 -8.41
N PHE A 51 8.50 -5.42 -7.63
CA PHE A 51 8.50 -5.24 -6.18
C PHE A 51 9.93 -5.21 -5.65
N LEU A 52 10.11 -4.54 -4.50
CA LEU A 52 11.38 -4.45 -3.81
C LEU A 52 11.14 -4.52 -2.31
N TYR A 53 12.03 -5.22 -1.62
CA TYR A 53 12.04 -5.18 -0.15
C TYR A 53 12.80 -3.93 0.29
N VAL A 54 12.25 -3.24 1.29
CA VAL A 54 12.89 -2.07 1.89
C VAL A 54 13.07 -2.31 3.39
N GLU A 55 14.20 -1.85 3.92
CA GLU A 55 14.49 -2.00 5.33
C GLU A 55 14.02 -0.79 6.14
N ASP A 56 14.06 0.38 5.54
CA ASP A 56 13.81 1.63 6.23
C ASP A 56 12.80 2.48 5.46
N VAL A 57 11.60 2.59 6.02
CA VAL A 57 10.50 3.36 5.41
C VAL A 57 10.85 4.85 5.36
N VAL A 58 11.53 5.37 6.37
CA VAL A 58 11.91 6.80 6.40
C VAL A 58 12.89 7.12 5.27
N SER A 59 13.86 6.24 5.02
CA SER A 59 14.80 6.42 3.91
C SER A 59 14.08 6.35 2.55
N LEU A 60 13.12 5.43 2.42
CA LEU A 60 12.29 5.34 1.22
C LEU A 60 11.51 6.65 1.00
N GLU A 61 10.93 7.18 2.07
CA GLU A 61 10.17 8.43 2.01
C GLU A 61 11.01 9.58 1.48
N LYS A 62 12.25 9.70 1.96
CA LYS A 62 13.16 10.74 1.47
C LYS A 62 13.43 10.61 -0.02
N LYS A 63 13.65 9.38 -0.50
CA LYS A 63 13.89 9.13 -1.92
C LYS A 63 12.67 9.46 -2.77
N LEU A 64 11.48 9.14 -2.30
CA LEU A 64 10.23 9.47 -2.98
C LEU A 64 10.07 10.98 -3.09
N LYS A 65 10.31 11.69 -2.01
CA LYS A 65 10.21 13.14 -1.97
C LYS A 65 11.18 13.80 -2.95
N GLU A 66 12.41 13.32 -3.02
CA GLU A 66 13.41 13.81 -3.96
C GLU A 66 12.96 13.65 -5.42
N LYS A 67 12.16 12.62 -5.69
CA LYS A 67 11.64 12.36 -7.05
C LYS A 67 10.31 13.02 -7.32
N GLY A 68 9.81 13.83 -6.40
CA GLY A 68 8.54 14.51 -6.54
C GLY A 68 7.34 13.60 -6.36
N ILE A 69 7.52 12.46 -5.69
CA ILE A 69 6.42 11.54 -5.40
C ILE A 69 5.86 11.87 -4.03
N ARG A 70 4.57 12.14 -4.00
CA ARG A 70 3.87 12.49 -2.77
C ARG A 70 3.38 11.23 -2.07
N SER A 71 3.55 11.17 -0.75
CA SER A 71 3.18 9.97 0.01
C SER A 71 1.97 10.22 0.91
N PHE A 72 1.14 9.20 0.99
CA PHE A 72 -0.10 9.21 1.77
C PHE A 72 -0.12 7.97 2.64
N ALA A 73 -0.28 8.15 3.95
CA ALA A 73 -0.38 7.05 4.88
C ALA A 73 -1.83 6.86 5.32
N ALA A 74 -2.32 5.64 5.19
CA ALA A 74 -3.66 5.30 5.65
C ALA A 74 -3.63 5.14 7.17
N HIS A 75 -4.34 6.01 7.87
CA HIS A 75 -4.29 6.08 9.33
C HIS A 75 -5.62 6.55 9.91
N LEU A 76 -5.97 6.02 11.07
CA LEU A 76 -7.21 6.38 11.76
C LEU A 76 -7.29 7.88 12.09
N LYS A 77 -6.13 8.51 12.33
CA LYS A 77 -6.04 9.93 12.64
C LYS A 77 -5.96 10.82 11.40
N GLY A 78 -6.16 10.27 10.22
CA GLY A 78 -6.16 11.05 8.99
C GLY A 78 -7.25 12.10 9.03
N GLU A 79 -6.89 13.35 8.76
CA GLU A 79 -7.84 14.46 8.77
C GLU A 79 -8.73 14.45 7.53
N ASN A 80 -8.18 14.04 6.40
CA ASN A 80 -8.90 14.02 5.15
C ASN A 80 -9.33 12.61 4.78
N SER A 81 -10.53 12.51 4.21
CA SER A 81 -10.94 11.28 3.58
C SER A 81 -10.08 11.04 2.34
N TYR A 82 -9.81 9.77 2.04
CA TYR A 82 -8.96 9.37 0.93
C TYR A 82 -9.43 9.93 -0.42
N ASP A 83 -10.73 10.13 -0.58
CA ASP A 83 -11.32 10.60 -1.84
C ASP A 83 -11.32 12.12 -1.99
N HIS A 84 -10.79 12.84 -1.00
CA HIS A 84 -10.64 14.30 -1.04
C HIS A 84 -9.22 14.75 -1.36
N GLU A 85 -8.33 13.82 -1.72
CA GLU A 85 -6.96 14.16 -2.10
C GLU A 85 -6.75 13.91 -3.60
N SER A 86 -5.74 14.58 -4.17
CA SER A 86 -5.39 14.36 -5.58
C SER A 86 -4.26 13.34 -5.69
N TYR A 87 -4.46 12.33 -6.52
CA TYR A 87 -3.46 11.30 -6.80
C TYR A 87 -3.03 11.31 -8.26
N LYS A 88 -3.17 12.44 -8.94
CA LYS A 88 -2.87 12.54 -10.38
C LYS A 88 -1.38 12.60 -10.68
N GLY A 89 -0.59 13.14 -9.74
CA GLY A 89 0.86 13.14 -9.86
C GLY A 89 1.48 11.86 -9.34
N GLY A 90 2.80 11.85 -9.19
CA GLY A 90 3.50 10.73 -8.56
C GLY A 90 2.97 10.49 -7.15
N THR A 91 2.50 9.29 -6.88
CA THR A 91 1.78 8.97 -5.63
C THR A 91 2.29 7.66 -5.06
N ALA A 92 2.50 7.64 -3.75
CA ALA A 92 2.82 6.42 -3.01
C ALA A 92 1.87 6.30 -1.81
N PHE A 93 1.34 5.11 -1.60
CA PHE A 93 0.50 4.81 -0.44
C PHE A 93 1.27 3.94 0.55
N PHE A 94 1.22 4.30 1.82
CA PHE A 94 1.76 3.50 2.91
C PHE A 94 0.61 2.89 3.69
N ILE A 95 0.61 1.57 3.77
CA ILE A 95 -0.47 0.82 4.40
C ILE A 95 0.14 -0.15 5.40
N GLY A 96 -0.36 -0.13 6.61
CA GLY A 96 0.14 -0.98 7.68
C GLY A 96 -0.36 -2.41 7.57
N ASN A 97 0.32 -3.31 8.26
CA ASN A 97 -0.13 -4.70 8.36
C ASN A 97 -1.31 -4.80 9.31
N GLU A 98 -1.97 -5.95 9.31
CA GLU A 98 -3.23 -6.13 10.04
C GLU A 98 -3.09 -6.15 11.56
N GLY A 99 -1.97 -6.63 12.07
CA GLY A 99 -1.80 -6.78 13.50
C GLY A 99 -1.43 -5.51 14.21
N LYS A 100 -0.58 -4.70 13.60
CA LYS A 100 0.03 -3.54 14.24
C LYS A 100 -0.25 -2.21 13.53
N GLY A 101 -0.83 -2.24 12.33
CA GLY A 101 -1.00 -1.04 11.52
C GLY A 101 0.34 -0.45 11.08
N LEU A 102 0.33 0.81 10.68
CA LEU A 102 1.56 1.54 10.38
C LEU A 102 2.26 1.95 11.68
N THR A 103 3.58 1.90 11.67
CA THR A 103 4.34 2.44 12.79
C THR A 103 4.18 3.96 12.82
N ASP A 104 4.35 4.55 13.99
CA ASP A 104 4.30 6.01 14.13
C ASP A 104 5.35 6.67 13.25
N GLN A 105 6.54 6.08 13.13
CA GLN A 105 7.60 6.60 12.27
C GLN A 105 7.18 6.64 10.81
N ALA A 106 6.54 5.57 10.31
CA ALA A 106 6.06 5.52 8.94
C ALA A 106 4.96 6.54 8.68
N ALA A 107 4.04 6.68 9.64
CA ALA A 107 2.95 7.65 9.54
C ALA A 107 3.50 9.08 9.54
N ASP A 108 4.43 9.38 10.43
CA ASP A 108 5.02 10.72 10.54
C ASP A 108 5.87 11.08 9.33
N ALA A 109 6.47 10.09 8.66
CA ALA A 109 7.29 10.31 7.48
C ALA A 109 6.47 10.59 6.22
N ALA A 110 5.18 10.23 6.22
CA ALA A 110 4.32 10.47 5.06
C ALA A 110 3.97 11.95 4.91
N ASP A 111 3.78 12.39 3.68
CA ASP A 111 3.39 13.77 3.42
C ASP A 111 1.98 14.08 3.94
N CYS A 112 1.07 13.13 3.86
CA CYS A 112 -0.30 13.28 4.32
C CYS A 112 -0.80 12.02 5.00
N LEU A 113 -1.63 12.20 6.02
CA LEU A 113 -2.41 11.11 6.60
C LEU A 113 -3.81 11.18 6.01
N ILE A 114 -4.29 10.05 5.51
CA ILE A 114 -5.63 9.93 4.95
C ILE A 114 -6.36 8.82 5.67
N ARG A 115 -7.68 8.87 5.61
CA ARG A 115 -8.49 7.80 6.20
C ARG A 115 -9.51 7.30 5.18
N ILE A 116 -9.89 6.04 5.34
CA ILE A 116 -11.03 5.47 4.65
C ILE A 116 -12.18 5.54 5.64
N PRO A 117 -13.25 6.34 5.35
CA PRO A 117 -14.36 6.47 6.29
C PRO A 117 -15.01 5.12 6.58
N MET A 118 -15.25 4.87 7.85
CA MET A 118 -15.88 3.62 8.29
C MET A 118 -17.22 3.93 8.94
N CYS A 119 -18.23 3.15 8.58
CA CYS A 119 -19.55 3.22 9.22
C CYS A 119 -19.65 2.09 10.23
N GLY A 120 -20.34 2.34 11.31
CA GLY A 120 -20.53 1.34 12.35
C GLY A 120 -19.35 1.27 13.33
N LYS A 121 -19.09 0.09 13.87
CA LYS A 121 -18.11 -0.11 14.94
C LYS A 121 -16.76 -0.64 14.46
N VAL A 122 -16.59 -0.88 13.17
CA VAL A 122 -15.31 -1.36 12.62
C VAL A 122 -14.37 -0.19 12.47
N GLU A 123 -13.17 -0.32 13.02
CA GLU A 123 -12.20 0.78 13.01
C GLU A 123 -11.36 0.84 11.74
N SER A 124 -11.07 -0.32 11.14
CA SER A 124 -10.22 -0.37 9.95
C SER A 124 -10.54 -1.56 9.08
N LEU A 125 -10.12 -1.47 7.82
CA LEU A 125 -10.17 -2.57 6.87
C LEU A 125 -8.83 -3.31 6.88
N ASN A 126 -8.81 -4.55 6.40
CA ASN A 126 -7.54 -5.24 6.23
C ASN A 126 -6.70 -4.56 5.15
N ALA A 127 -5.40 -4.83 5.18
CA ALA A 127 -4.44 -4.14 4.32
C ALA A 127 -4.74 -4.34 2.82
N ALA A 128 -5.16 -5.52 2.41
CA ALA A 128 -5.46 -5.79 1.00
C ALA A 128 -6.66 -4.99 0.53
N MET A 129 -7.72 -4.93 1.32
CA MET A 129 -8.91 -4.14 0.99
C MET A 129 -8.60 -2.65 0.96
N ALA A 130 -7.89 -2.16 1.97
CA ALA A 130 -7.47 -0.75 2.02
C ALA A 130 -6.62 -0.40 0.80
N SER A 131 -5.66 -1.25 0.45
CA SER A 131 -4.82 -1.05 -0.73
C SER A 131 -5.65 -0.97 -1.99
N GLY A 132 -6.60 -1.87 -2.15
CA GLY A 132 -7.47 -1.90 -3.33
C GLY A 132 -8.27 -0.61 -3.49
N ILE A 133 -8.87 -0.14 -2.41
CA ILE A 133 -9.64 1.10 -2.41
C ILE A 133 -8.77 2.28 -2.84
N LEU A 134 -7.59 2.43 -2.23
CA LEU A 134 -6.71 3.56 -2.52
C LEU A 134 -6.15 3.50 -3.94
N MET A 135 -5.70 2.34 -4.37
CA MET A 135 -5.14 2.17 -5.71
C MET A 135 -6.17 2.44 -6.80
N TYR A 136 -7.40 1.98 -6.60
CA TYR A 136 -8.47 2.22 -7.59
C TYR A 136 -9.01 3.63 -7.54
N GLU A 137 -8.96 4.32 -6.41
CA GLU A 137 -9.29 5.75 -6.39
C GLU A 137 -8.25 6.55 -7.19
N ALA A 138 -6.96 6.23 -7.04
CA ALA A 138 -5.92 6.86 -7.85
C ALA A 138 -6.14 6.56 -9.35
N ALA A 139 -6.43 5.31 -9.69
CA ALA A 139 -6.70 4.91 -11.06
C ALA A 139 -7.92 5.64 -11.63
N ARG A 140 -8.99 5.80 -10.83
CA ARG A 140 -10.18 6.53 -11.24
C ARG A 140 -9.85 7.98 -11.59
N GLN A 141 -9.11 8.67 -10.73
CA GLN A 141 -8.74 10.05 -10.97
C GLN A 141 -7.93 10.23 -12.24
N ARG A 142 -7.05 9.26 -12.52
CA ARG A 142 -6.18 9.32 -13.71
C ARG A 142 -6.92 9.03 -15.01
N ARG A 143 -8.11 8.43 -14.94
CA ARG A 143 -8.95 8.22 -16.12
C ARG A 143 -9.76 9.46 -16.51
N GLU A 144 -9.85 10.42 -15.63
CA GLU A 144 -10.48 11.70 -15.92
C GLU A 144 -9.51 12.59 -16.77
#